data_eaee20e2e594acf1f852ae29d2b620af
#
_entry.id   eaee20e2e594acf1f852ae29d2b620af
#
_cell.length_a   1.000
_cell.length_b   1.000
_cell.length_c   1.000
_cell.angle_alpha   90.00
_cell.angle_beta   90.00
_cell.angle_gamma   90.00
#
_symmetry.space_group_name_H-M   'P 1'
#
loop_
_entity.id
_entity.type
_entity.pdbx_description
1 polymer ?
#
loop_
_entity_poly.entity_id
_entity_poly.type
_entity_poly.pdbx_seq_one_letter_code
_entity_poly.pdbx_strand_id
1 'polypeptide(L)'
;MKKIIALGLICFTLFSCVSTKLTIKNIDDTAVKPAIKNNRFVITEYSSDKKYGYDADYPINIGFNKESEGPKNIQYFFNALLGDKKEKFTFTKIETCCPFPTKKSVMGAGTLDIYEVTFEPSGKKVQLYFNIFEKGKILCPKGFEINTSAN
;
A
#
# COMPACT_ATOMS: atom_id res chain seq x y z
N MET A 1 -1.90 -44.09 52.50
CA MET A 1 -1.06 -44.02 51.27
C MET A 1 -1.71 -43.01 50.34
N LYS A 2 -1.20 -41.80 50.32
CA LYS A 2 -1.75 -40.70 49.48
C LYS A 2 -0.87 -40.55 48.24
N LYS A 3 -1.41 -40.89 47.05
CA LYS A 3 -0.75 -40.69 45.78
C LYS A 3 -0.92 -39.23 45.36
N ILE A 4 0.16 -38.47 45.33
CA ILE A 4 0.22 -37.11 44.81
C ILE A 4 0.40 -37.24 43.31
N ILE A 5 -0.61 -36.90 42.55
CA ILE A 5 -0.54 -36.75 41.08
C ILE A 5 -0.03 -35.34 40.82
N ALA A 6 1.24 -35.23 40.43
CA ALA A 6 1.82 -33.98 39.93
C ALA A 6 1.33 -33.74 38.52
N LEU A 7 0.38 -32.86 38.38
CA LEU A 7 -0.12 -32.39 37.07
C LEU A 7 0.90 -31.37 36.50
N GLY A 8 1.78 -31.83 35.65
CA GLY A 8 2.72 -30.97 34.94
C GLY A 8 1.99 -30.10 33.93
N LEU A 9 1.83 -28.81 34.24
CA LEU A 9 1.30 -27.79 33.36
C LEU A 9 2.36 -27.48 32.31
N ILE A 10 2.26 -28.13 31.14
CA ILE A 10 3.12 -27.82 29.99
C ILE A 10 2.61 -26.51 29.38
N CYS A 11 3.25 -25.40 29.71
CA CYS A 11 3.08 -24.12 29.02
C CYS A 11 3.66 -24.25 27.59
N PHE A 12 2.81 -24.53 26.62
CA PHE A 12 3.15 -24.35 25.20
C PHE A 12 3.22 -22.84 24.92
N THR A 13 4.42 -22.28 25.02
CA THR A 13 4.68 -20.96 24.48
C THR A 13 4.70 -21.08 22.95
N LEU A 14 3.60 -20.71 22.33
CA LEU A 14 3.52 -20.53 20.88
C LEU A 14 4.39 -19.34 20.51
N PHE A 15 5.65 -19.59 20.19
CA PHE A 15 6.48 -18.62 19.51
C PHE A 15 5.90 -18.46 18.08
N SER A 16 5.00 -17.48 17.93
CA SER A 16 4.62 -17.00 16.62
C SER A 16 5.87 -16.38 15.98
N CYS A 17 6.56 -17.15 15.15
CA CYS A 17 7.59 -16.63 14.27
C CYS A 17 6.93 -15.70 13.26
N VAL A 18 6.86 -14.40 13.57
CA VAL A 18 6.60 -13.41 12.54
C VAL A 18 7.79 -13.43 11.60
N SER A 19 7.56 -13.87 10.37
CA SER A 19 8.58 -13.84 9.35
C SER A 19 9.08 -12.40 9.17
N THR A 20 10.32 -12.13 9.53
CA THR A 20 10.98 -10.83 9.33
C THR A 20 11.45 -10.65 7.89
N LYS A 21 11.00 -11.49 6.97
CA LYS A 21 11.38 -11.45 5.57
C LYS A 21 10.60 -10.32 4.87
N LEU A 22 11.33 -9.34 4.36
CA LEU A 22 10.74 -8.31 3.51
C LEU A 22 10.06 -8.98 2.30
N THR A 23 8.76 -8.81 2.16
CA THR A 23 7.98 -9.39 1.06
C THR A 23 7.80 -8.41 -0.09
N ILE A 24 7.86 -7.10 0.18
CA ILE A 24 7.67 -6.06 -0.82
C ILE A 24 8.79 -6.11 -1.87
N LYS A 25 8.41 -6.29 -3.13
CA LYS A 25 9.33 -6.61 -4.23
C LYS A 25 9.65 -5.43 -5.14
N ASN A 26 8.88 -4.35 -5.04
CA ASN A 26 8.97 -3.18 -5.93
C ASN A 26 9.45 -1.91 -5.21
N ILE A 27 10.22 -2.05 -4.14
CA ILE A 27 10.91 -0.92 -3.50
C ILE A 27 12.02 -0.44 -4.43
N ASP A 28 12.11 0.88 -4.59
CA ASP A 28 13.18 1.54 -5.33
C ASP A 28 13.63 2.78 -4.55
N ASP A 29 14.76 2.65 -3.86
CA ASP A 29 15.33 3.74 -3.07
C ASP A 29 15.90 4.88 -3.93
N THR A 30 16.02 4.68 -5.24
CA THR A 30 16.43 5.71 -6.19
C THR A 30 15.25 6.49 -6.76
N ALA A 31 14.02 6.01 -6.54
CA ALA A 31 12.82 6.64 -7.07
C ALA A 31 12.68 8.09 -6.60
N VAL A 32 12.36 8.96 -7.53
CA VAL A 32 12.13 10.40 -7.28
C VAL A 32 10.64 10.63 -7.10
N LYS A 33 10.31 11.47 -6.10
CA LYS A 33 8.92 11.89 -5.89
C LYS A 33 8.42 12.60 -7.17
N PRO A 34 7.27 12.21 -7.73
CA PRO A 34 6.70 12.91 -8.88
C PRO A 34 6.45 14.38 -8.58
N ALA A 35 6.59 15.22 -9.57
CA ALA A 35 6.17 16.62 -9.46
C ALA A 35 4.68 16.70 -9.11
N ILE A 36 4.31 17.73 -8.36
CA ILE A 36 2.91 17.99 -7.98
C ILE A 36 2.43 19.19 -8.79
N LYS A 37 1.33 19.01 -9.53
CA LYS A 37 0.66 20.07 -10.27
C LYS A 37 -0.85 19.96 -10.05
N ASN A 38 -1.51 21.06 -9.71
CA ASN A 38 -2.96 21.09 -9.47
C ASN A 38 -3.44 20.02 -8.47
N ASN A 39 -2.76 19.90 -7.31
CA ASN A 39 -3.05 18.92 -6.25
C ASN A 39 -3.02 17.45 -6.71
N ARG A 40 -2.19 17.10 -7.68
CA ARG A 40 -1.99 15.73 -8.16
C ARG A 40 -0.54 15.47 -8.53
N PHE A 41 -0.13 14.22 -8.49
CA PHE A 41 1.14 13.79 -9.06
C PHE A 41 1.12 13.88 -10.59
N VAL A 42 2.23 14.27 -11.16
CA VAL A 42 2.46 14.15 -12.61
C VAL A 42 2.92 12.72 -12.88
N ILE A 43 1.98 11.85 -13.24
CA ILE A 43 2.24 10.46 -13.64
C ILE A 43 2.30 10.42 -15.17
N THR A 44 3.33 9.78 -15.71
CA THR A 44 3.58 9.73 -17.16
C THR A 44 3.64 8.32 -17.72
N GLU A 45 3.66 7.30 -16.85
CA GLU A 45 3.85 5.93 -17.26
C GLU A 45 2.80 5.01 -16.67
N TYR A 46 2.46 3.97 -17.42
CA TYR A 46 1.56 2.89 -16.98
C TYR A 46 2.36 1.71 -16.48
N SER A 47 1.84 1.03 -15.46
CA SER A 47 2.42 -0.24 -15.03
C SER A 47 2.17 -1.34 -16.07
N SER A 48 3.23 -2.05 -16.45
CA SER A 48 3.13 -3.29 -17.21
C SER A 48 2.73 -4.48 -16.32
N ASP A 49 3.06 -4.42 -15.04
CA ASP A 49 2.75 -5.47 -14.05
C ASP A 49 1.29 -5.33 -13.58
N LYS A 50 0.53 -6.43 -13.70
CA LYS A 50 -0.86 -6.51 -13.24
C LYS A 50 -0.99 -6.53 -11.71
N LYS A 51 0.10 -6.85 -10.99
CA LYS A 51 0.13 -6.89 -9.53
C LYS A 51 0.32 -5.53 -8.90
N TYR A 52 0.91 -4.57 -9.64
CA TYR A 52 1.22 -3.24 -9.11
C TYR A 52 -0.01 -2.55 -8.52
N GLY A 53 0.03 -2.30 -7.22
CA GLY A 53 -1.06 -1.74 -6.43
C GLY A 53 -2.13 -2.75 -5.99
N TYR A 54 -2.24 -3.91 -6.63
CA TYR A 54 -3.28 -4.91 -6.34
C TYR A 54 -2.81 -6.09 -5.46
N ASP A 55 -1.52 -6.23 -5.28
CA ASP A 55 -0.90 -7.32 -4.52
C ASP A 55 -0.06 -6.69 -3.38
N ALA A 56 -0.17 -7.25 -2.17
CA ALA A 56 0.57 -6.76 -1.00
C ALA A 56 2.10 -6.81 -1.18
N ASP A 57 2.62 -7.71 -2.02
CA ASP A 57 4.05 -7.76 -2.36
C ASP A 57 4.47 -6.68 -3.38
N TYR A 58 3.50 -6.05 -4.06
CA TYR A 58 3.71 -5.02 -5.08
C TYR A 58 2.87 -3.76 -4.81
N PRO A 59 2.90 -3.20 -3.60
CA PRO A 59 2.10 -2.02 -3.27
C PRO A 59 2.57 -0.79 -4.05
N ILE A 60 1.78 0.26 -4.01
CA ILE A 60 2.17 1.59 -4.47
C ILE A 60 3.05 2.20 -3.37
N ASN A 61 4.37 2.19 -3.57
CA ASN A 61 5.35 2.70 -2.61
C ASN A 61 5.44 4.23 -2.71
N ILE A 62 4.83 4.93 -1.75
CA ILE A 62 4.59 6.38 -1.81
C ILE A 62 5.29 7.15 -0.68
N GLY A 63 6.17 6.47 0.06
CA GLY A 63 6.94 6.99 1.21
C GLY A 63 8.15 7.82 0.81
N PHE A 64 7.94 8.93 0.09
CA PHE A 64 9.05 9.78 -0.39
C PHE A 64 9.67 10.65 0.69
N ASN A 65 8.91 11.02 1.71
CA ASN A 65 9.33 11.93 2.77
C ASN A 65 9.03 11.31 4.14
N LYS A 66 8.44 12.11 5.04
CA LYS A 66 8.00 11.65 6.35
C LYS A 66 6.71 10.82 6.23
N GLU A 67 6.56 9.83 7.09
CA GLU A 67 5.35 9.00 7.20
C GLU A 67 4.06 9.85 7.27
N SER A 68 4.10 10.97 8.00
CA SER A 68 2.97 11.91 8.12
C SER A 68 2.50 12.52 6.79
N GLU A 69 3.31 12.47 5.74
CA GLU A 69 2.92 12.93 4.40
C GLU A 69 2.26 11.83 3.56
N GLY A 70 2.27 10.59 4.02
CA GLY A 70 1.70 9.45 3.32
C GLY A 70 0.26 9.68 2.85
N PRO A 71 -0.68 10.06 3.73
CA PRO A 71 -2.08 10.31 3.34
C PRO A 71 -2.23 11.37 2.25
N LYS A 72 -1.42 12.43 2.31
CA LYS A 72 -1.43 13.50 1.30
C LYS A 72 -0.88 13.03 -0.04
N ASN A 73 0.19 12.22 -0.02
CA ASN A 73 0.73 11.62 -1.23
C ASN A 73 -0.26 10.65 -1.88
N ILE A 74 -1.02 9.88 -1.09
CA ILE A 74 -2.09 9.01 -1.58
C ILE A 74 -3.19 9.83 -2.25
N GLN A 75 -3.58 10.98 -1.66
CA GLN A 75 -4.54 11.89 -2.29
C GLN A 75 -4.03 12.43 -3.63
N TYR A 76 -2.77 12.85 -3.72
CA TYR A 76 -2.17 13.31 -4.97
C TYR A 76 -2.12 12.21 -6.03
N PHE A 77 -1.89 10.96 -5.60
CA PHE A 77 -1.92 9.81 -6.50
C PHE A 77 -3.31 9.59 -7.08
N PHE A 78 -4.35 9.50 -6.24
CA PHE A 78 -5.71 9.30 -6.73
C PHE A 78 -6.22 10.45 -7.60
N ASN A 79 -5.88 11.69 -7.27
CA ASN A 79 -6.24 12.85 -8.10
C ASN A 79 -5.60 12.81 -9.50
N ALA A 80 -4.50 12.06 -9.67
CA ALA A 80 -3.82 11.89 -10.94
C ALA A 80 -4.47 10.83 -11.84
N LEU A 81 -5.51 10.13 -11.36
CA LEU A 81 -6.11 9.00 -12.05
C LEU A 81 -7.57 9.25 -12.42
N LEU A 82 -8.03 8.52 -13.42
CA LEU A 82 -9.42 8.28 -13.79
C LEU A 82 -9.62 6.77 -13.88
N GLY A 83 -10.85 6.30 -13.81
CA GLY A 83 -11.20 4.93 -14.15
C GLY A 83 -11.07 4.65 -15.64
N ASP A 84 -11.20 3.38 -16.02
CA ASP A 84 -11.26 2.98 -17.43
C ASP A 84 -12.36 3.80 -18.15
N LYS A 85 -12.10 4.21 -19.41
CA LYS A 85 -12.98 5.09 -20.18
C LYS A 85 -13.33 6.40 -19.48
N LYS A 86 -12.40 6.91 -18.67
CA LYS A 86 -12.54 8.16 -17.90
C LYS A 86 -13.67 8.14 -16.86
N GLU A 87 -14.06 6.96 -16.38
CA GLU A 87 -15.01 6.84 -15.28
C GLU A 87 -14.51 7.62 -14.05
N LYS A 88 -15.42 8.25 -13.35
CA LYS A 88 -15.15 8.80 -12.01
C LYS A 88 -15.10 7.67 -11.01
N PHE A 89 -14.42 7.90 -9.90
CA PHE A 89 -14.40 6.98 -8.78
C PHE A 89 -14.30 7.73 -7.46
N THR A 90 -14.73 7.06 -6.41
CA THR A 90 -14.48 7.43 -5.02
C THR A 90 -13.51 6.45 -4.39
N PHE A 91 -12.83 6.83 -3.32
CA PHE A 91 -11.92 5.95 -2.62
C PHE A 91 -11.98 6.20 -1.11
N THR A 92 -11.80 5.14 -0.35
CA THR A 92 -11.77 5.20 1.11
C THR A 92 -10.78 4.19 1.67
N LYS A 93 -10.05 4.57 2.71
CA LYS A 93 -9.20 3.63 3.46
C LYS A 93 -10.11 2.69 4.23
N ILE A 94 -9.95 1.39 4.01
CA ILE A 94 -10.76 0.35 4.66
C ILE A 94 -10.01 -0.41 5.74
N GLU A 95 -8.68 -0.54 5.59
CA GLU A 95 -7.90 -1.37 6.49
C GLU A 95 -6.42 -0.94 6.50
N THR A 96 -5.70 -1.38 7.53
CA THR A 96 -4.24 -1.39 7.60
C THR A 96 -3.79 -2.81 7.87
N CYS A 97 -2.93 -3.38 7.01
CA CYS A 97 -2.51 -4.78 7.10
C CYS A 97 -1.03 -4.99 6.85
N CYS A 98 -0.70 -6.26 6.80
CA CYS A 98 0.49 -6.78 6.14
C CYS A 98 1.79 -6.15 6.70
N PRO A 99 2.11 -6.37 7.99
CA PRO A 99 3.30 -5.83 8.59
C PRO A 99 4.57 -6.34 7.88
N PHE A 100 5.53 -5.46 7.66
CA PHE A 100 6.81 -5.77 7.05
C PHE A 100 7.95 -5.03 7.77
N PRO A 101 9.19 -5.57 7.79
CA PRO A 101 10.31 -4.87 8.38
C PRO A 101 10.74 -3.69 7.50
N THR A 102 10.94 -2.53 8.11
CA THR A 102 11.52 -1.35 7.47
C THR A 102 12.32 -0.52 8.44
N LYS A 103 13.44 0.02 7.97
CA LYS A 103 14.27 0.96 8.73
C LYS A 103 13.72 2.39 8.73
N LYS A 104 12.69 2.66 7.93
CA LYS A 104 12.08 4.00 7.79
C LYS A 104 11.00 4.27 8.82
N SER A 105 10.59 3.26 9.58
CA SER A 105 9.74 3.39 10.75
C SER A 105 10.57 3.37 12.03
N VAL A 106 10.23 4.22 13.00
CA VAL A 106 10.84 4.25 14.34
C VAL A 106 10.72 2.88 15.05
N MET A 107 9.66 2.14 14.76
CA MET A 107 9.39 0.83 15.35
C MET A 107 10.11 -0.33 14.62
N GLY A 108 10.87 -0.06 13.55
CA GLY A 108 11.51 -1.09 12.72
C GLY A 108 10.55 -1.91 11.86
N ALA A 109 9.26 -1.57 11.86
CA ALA A 109 8.22 -2.22 11.08
C ALA A 109 7.26 -1.20 10.50
N GLY A 110 6.77 -1.45 9.30
CA GLY A 110 5.72 -0.71 8.62
C GLY A 110 4.52 -1.60 8.33
N THR A 111 3.42 -1.00 7.93
CA THR A 111 2.20 -1.68 7.48
C THR A 111 1.75 -1.08 6.15
N LEU A 112 0.89 -1.80 5.44
CA LEU A 112 0.25 -1.30 4.22
C LEU A 112 -1.13 -0.73 4.54
N ASP A 113 -1.46 0.38 3.90
CA ASP A 113 -2.81 0.94 3.90
C ASP A 113 -3.59 0.37 2.72
N ILE A 114 -4.79 -0.17 2.98
CA ILE A 114 -5.67 -0.68 1.93
C ILE A 114 -6.77 0.33 1.67
N TYR A 115 -6.92 0.71 0.40
CA TYR A 115 -7.97 1.58 -0.08
C TYR A 115 -8.92 0.82 -0.98
N GLU A 116 -10.22 0.92 -0.72
CA GLU A 116 -11.25 0.51 -1.65
C GLU A 116 -11.56 1.66 -2.60
N VAL A 117 -11.54 1.37 -3.89
CA VAL A 117 -11.92 2.28 -4.97
C VAL A 117 -13.24 1.79 -5.57
N THR A 118 -14.24 2.66 -5.64
CA THR A 118 -15.54 2.38 -6.23
C THR A 118 -15.74 3.25 -7.48
N PHE A 119 -15.86 2.61 -8.65
CA PHE A 119 -16.08 3.29 -9.93
C PHE A 119 -17.55 3.66 -10.12
N GLU A 120 -17.80 4.82 -10.72
CA GLU A 120 -19.11 5.35 -10.97
C GLU A 120 -19.32 5.61 -12.48
N PRO A 121 -20.44 5.15 -13.07
CA PRO A 121 -21.64 4.59 -12.42
C PRO A 121 -21.62 3.06 -12.27
N SER A 122 -20.56 2.36 -12.68
CA SER A 122 -20.55 0.89 -12.76
C SER A 122 -20.70 0.20 -11.40
N GLY A 123 -20.35 0.88 -10.30
CA GLY A 123 -20.33 0.29 -8.96
C GLY A 123 -19.22 -0.76 -8.75
N LYS A 124 -18.33 -0.95 -9.75
CA LYS A 124 -17.20 -1.87 -9.65
C LYS A 124 -16.28 -1.42 -8.52
N LYS A 125 -15.82 -2.38 -7.72
CA LYS A 125 -14.89 -2.12 -6.63
C LYS A 125 -13.56 -2.82 -6.86
N VAL A 126 -12.48 -2.15 -6.48
CA VAL A 126 -11.13 -2.72 -6.43
C VAL A 126 -10.43 -2.27 -5.16
N GLN A 127 -9.43 -3.04 -4.72
CA GLN A 127 -8.60 -2.67 -3.60
C GLN A 127 -7.19 -2.35 -4.08
N LEU A 128 -6.60 -1.28 -3.54
CA LEU A 128 -5.22 -0.90 -3.78
C LEU A 128 -4.45 -0.84 -2.47
N TYR A 129 -3.23 -1.38 -2.51
CA TYR A 129 -2.28 -1.41 -1.39
C TYR A 129 -1.30 -0.25 -1.51
N PHE A 130 -1.14 0.51 -0.44
CA PHE A 130 -0.19 1.62 -0.36
C PHE A 130 0.83 1.39 0.74
N ASN A 131 2.08 1.72 0.44
CA ASN A 131 3.17 1.72 1.39
C ASN A 131 3.65 3.16 1.59
N ILE A 132 3.43 3.70 2.78
CA ILE A 132 3.81 5.07 3.13
C ILE A 132 5.22 5.20 3.70
N PHE A 133 5.92 4.08 3.91
CA PHE A 133 7.28 4.04 4.48
C PHE A 133 8.36 3.99 3.41
N GLU A 134 8.16 3.15 2.40
CA GLU A 134 9.13 2.94 1.34
C GLU A 134 8.74 3.71 0.07
N LYS A 135 9.71 4.00 -0.77
CA LYS A 135 9.49 4.65 -2.05
C LYS A 135 9.69 3.69 -3.21
N GLY A 136 9.02 3.99 -4.30
CA GLY A 136 9.13 3.26 -5.55
C GLY A 136 8.69 4.13 -6.72
N LYS A 137 8.85 3.62 -7.92
CA LYS A 137 8.37 4.31 -9.12
C LYS A 137 6.85 4.39 -9.10
N ILE A 138 6.32 5.60 -9.24
CA ILE A 138 4.87 5.83 -9.27
C ILE A 138 4.37 5.68 -10.71
N LEU A 139 3.47 4.71 -10.90
CA LEU A 139 2.91 4.33 -12.19
C LEU A 139 1.38 4.34 -12.12
N CYS A 140 0.72 4.46 -13.26
CA CYS A 140 -0.73 4.24 -13.36
C CYS A 140 -1.02 2.73 -13.31
N PRO A 141 -1.83 2.23 -12.36
CA PRO A 141 -2.18 0.81 -12.28
C PRO A 141 -3.06 0.37 -13.45
N LYS A 142 -3.09 -0.92 -13.74
CA LYS A 142 -4.02 -1.50 -14.73
C LYS A 142 -5.48 -1.22 -14.35
N GLY A 143 -6.32 -0.85 -15.32
CA GLY A 143 -7.72 -0.51 -15.10
C GLY A 143 -7.96 0.94 -14.68
N PHE A 144 -6.89 1.75 -14.63
CA PHE A 144 -6.96 3.19 -14.49
C PHE A 144 -6.36 3.89 -15.72
N GLU A 145 -6.73 5.14 -15.91
CA GLU A 145 -6.15 6.06 -16.89
C GLU A 145 -5.50 7.25 -16.20
N ILE A 146 -4.45 7.79 -16.82
CA ILE A 146 -3.81 9.02 -16.33
C ILE A 146 -4.74 10.20 -16.60
N ASN A 147 -5.04 10.96 -15.56
CA ASN A 147 -5.85 12.17 -15.67
C ASN A 147 -5.06 13.31 -16.32
N THR A 148 -5.23 13.50 -17.63
CA THR A 148 -4.58 14.57 -18.41
C THR A 148 -5.39 15.88 -18.42
N SER A 149 -6.59 15.93 -17.86
CA SER A 149 -7.57 17.02 -18.01
C SER A 149 -7.30 18.27 -17.18
N ALA A 150 -6.04 18.62 -16.91
CA ALA A 150 -5.67 19.91 -16.36
C ALA A 150 -4.20 20.24 -16.65
N ASN A 151 -3.91 20.46 -17.88
CA ASN A 151 -2.71 21.23 -18.31
C ASN A 151 -3.10 22.68 -18.52
#